data_1a24aa1b4705e00025933bde4cb9cac7
#
_entry.id   1a24aa1b4705e00025933bde4cb9cac7
#
_cell.length_a   1.000
_cell.length_b   1.000
_cell.length_c   1.000
_cell.angle_alpha   90.00
_cell.angle_beta   90.00
_cell.angle_gamma   90.00
#
_symmetry.space_group_name_H-M   'P 1'
#
loop_
_entity.id
_entity.type
_entity.pdbx_description
1 polymer ?
#
loop_
_entity_poly.entity_id
_entity_poly.type
_entity_poly.pdbx_seq_one_letter_code
_entity_poly.pdbx_strand_id
1 'polypeptide(L)'
;MVKRIIKDIRMKPLDTPKIYYVSRPHYNEGLTAITPIQTSHIAFHFWSNPDRKILHHPDSKCLLEFDLYTCGTLTHRHIERVLHHLTQFGPTHLNLTLLNRNLSLTIDQQSTWDKTEMGWVDWIEQFAK
;
A
#
# COMPACT_ATOMS: atom_id res chain seq x y z
N MET A 1 -3.00 -7.00 -9.65
CA MET A 1 -3.01 -5.74 -8.89
C MET A 1 -1.95 -4.77 -9.40
N VAL A 2 -0.66 -4.96 -9.20
CA VAL A 2 0.41 -3.97 -9.50
C VAL A 2 0.33 -3.39 -10.91
N LYS A 3 0.17 -4.23 -11.94
CA LYS A 3 0.02 -3.75 -13.34
C LYS A 3 -1.17 -2.80 -13.53
N ARG A 4 -2.28 -3.00 -12.80
CA ARG A 4 -3.44 -2.12 -12.83
C ARG A 4 -3.15 -0.80 -12.13
N ILE A 5 -2.52 -0.85 -10.95
CA ILE A 5 -2.08 0.34 -10.23
C ILE A 5 -1.20 1.20 -11.13
N ILE A 6 -0.15 0.62 -11.74
CA ILE A 6 0.77 1.33 -12.64
C ILE A 6 0.02 2.04 -13.78
N LYS A 7 -0.95 1.34 -14.38
CA LYS A 7 -1.78 1.91 -15.44
C LYS A 7 -2.62 3.09 -14.93
N ASP A 8 -3.26 2.94 -13.77
CA ASP A 8 -4.18 3.93 -13.21
C ASP A 8 -3.47 5.20 -12.74
N ILE A 9 -2.24 5.08 -12.26
CA ILE A 9 -1.39 6.22 -11.90
C ILE A 9 -0.58 6.76 -13.10
N ARG A 10 -0.81 6.22 -14.30
CA ARG A 10 -0.18 6.63 -15.58
C ARG A 10 1.35 6.56 -15.56
N MET A 11 1.90 5.57 -14.89
CA MET A 11 3.34 5.35 -14.85
C MET A 11 3.74 4.21 -15.80
N LYS A 12 5.01 4.17 -16.17
CA LYS A 12 5.56 3.16 -17.09
C LYS A 12 6.40 2.15 -16.30
N PRO A 13 6.05 0.84 -16.36
CA PRO A 13 6.90 -0.18 -15.76
C PRO A 13 8.19 -0.34 -16.56
N LEU A 14 9.30 -0.58 -15.89
CA LEU A 14 10.59 -0.91 -16.49
C LEU A 14 10.81 -2.41 -16.59
N ASP A 15 10.15 -3.18 -15.74
CA ASP A 15 10.18 -4.65 -15.73
C ASP A 15 8.86 -5.21 -15.20
N THR A 16 8.71 -6.52 -15.31
CA THR A 16 7.60 -7.25 -14.68
C THR A 16 7.80 -7.32 -13.17
N PRO A 17 6.69 -7.42 -12.39
CA PRO A 17 6.79 -7.63 -10.95
C PRO A 17 7.65 -8.85 -10.62
N LYS A 18 8.66 -8.67 -9.77
CA LYS A 18 9.44 -9.77 -9.18
C LYS A 18 8.79 -10.14 -7.86
N ILE A 19 8.49 -11.42 -7.70
CA ILE A 19 7.78 -11.95 -6.52
C ILE A 19 8.64 -13.01 -5.87
N TYR A 20 8.86 -12.88 -4.56
CA TYR A 20 9.64 -13.78 -3.74
C TYR A 20 8.80 -14.28 -2.58
N TYR A 21 8.80 -15.58 -2.35
CA TYR A 21 8.13 -16.21 -1.22
C TYR A 21 9.13 -16.51 -0.11
N VAL A 22 8.74 -16.23 1.11
CA VAL A 22 9.45 -16.65 2.32
C VAL A 22 8.55 -17.61 3.06
N SER A 23 8.98 -18.87 3.13
CA SER A 23 8.35 -19.89 3.96
C SER A 23 9.31 -20.22 5.09
N ARG A 24 9.01 -19.74 6.30
CA ARG A 24 9.72 -20.10 7.53
C ARG A 24 8.72 -20.65 8.53
N PRO A 25 8.93 -21.85 9.07
CA PRO A 25 8.07 -22.34 10.12
C PRO A 25 8.07 -21.34 11.28
N HIS A 26 6.89 -20.92 11.68
CA HIS A 26 6.54 -20.11 12.86
C HIS A 26 6.55 -18.59 12.73
N TYR A 27 7.29 -17.94 11.80
CA TYR A 27 7.32 -16.47 11.71
C TYR A 27 7.54 -15.96 10.29
N ASN A 28 6.86 -14.85 9.97
CA ASN A 28 7.12 -14.06 8.75
C ASN A 28 6.97 -14.83 7.44
N GLU A 29 6.06 -15.80 7.41
CA GLU A 29 5.65 -16.39 6.13
C GLU A 29 4.94 -15.34 5.31
N GLY A 30 5.30 -15.26 4.04
CA GLY A 30 4.66 -14.31 3.16
C GLY A 30 5.37 -14.13 1.84
N LEU A 31 5.07 -13.03 1.20
CA LEU A 31 5.68 -12.69 -0.07
C LEU A 31 6.16 -11.23 -0.08
N THR A 32 7.23 -11.02 -0.81
CA THR A 32 7.72 -9.71 -1.19
C THR A 32 7.59 -9.55 -2.69
N ALA A 33 7.03 -8.43 -3.14
CA ALA A 33 7.01 -8.10 -4.55
C ALA A 33 7.59 -6.70 -4.79
N ILE A 34 8.37 -6.57 -5.85
CA ILE A 34 8.91 -5.29 -6.28
C ILE A 34 8.77 -5.12 -7.79
N THR A 35 8.42 -3.93 -8.20
CA THR A 35 8.28 -3.56 -9.60
C THR A 35 8.96 -2.23 -9.84
N PRO A 36 10.05 -2.18 -10.60
CA PRO A 36 10.65 -0.92 -11.00
C PRO A 36 9.72 -0.21 -11.99
N ILE A 37 9.52 1.08 -11.75
CA ILE A 37 8.83 1.98 -12.66
C ILE A 37 9.78 3.09 -13.09
N GLN A 38 9.50 3.73 -14.21
CA GLN A 38 10.40 4.75 -14.79
C GLN A 38 10.74 5.88 -13.80
N THR A 39 9.86 6.16 -12.86
CA THR A 39 9.98 7.20 -11.84
C THR A 39 10.38 6.70 -10.46
N SER A 40 10.63 5.43 -10.25
CA SER A 40 11.19 4.74 -9.09
C SER A 40 10.70 3.28 -8.93
N HIS A 41 9.81 2.97 -7.99
CA HIS A 41 9.33 1.59 -7.77
C HIS A 41 7.97 1.53 -7.06
N ILE A 42 7.35 0.35 -7.18
CA ILE A 42 6.26 -0.10 -6.33
C ILE A 42 6.72 -1.37 -5.63
N ALA A 43 6.59 -1.41 -4.32
CA ALA A 43 6.88 -2.59 -3.53
C ALA A 43 5.73 -2.91 -2.59
N PHE A 44 5.57 -4.17 -2.25
CA PHE A 44 4.73 -4.60 -1.15
C PHE A 44 5.28 -5.86 -0.48
N HIS A 45 5.03 -5.93 0.81
CA HIS A 45 5.31 -7.09 1.64
C HIS A 45 4.00 -7.56 2.25
N PHE A 46 3.71 -8.84 2.10
CA PHE A 46 2.54 -9.46 2.67
C PHE A 46 2.97 -10.56 3.63
N TRP A 47 2.59 -10.45 4.87
CA TRP A 47 2.79 -11.48 5.90
C TRP A 47 1.46 -12.18 6.18
N SER A 48 1.42 -13.47 5.90
CA SER A 48 0.24 -14.32 6.16
C SER A 48 0.11 -14.71 7.64
N ASN A 49 1.21 -14.68 8.38
CA ASN A 49 1.25 -15.00 9.80
C ASN A 49 2.21 -14.06 10.54
N PRO A 50 1.87 -12.76 10.66
CA PRO A 50 2.70 -11.80 11.37
C PRO A 50 2.63 -12.00 12.88
N ASP A 51 3.64 -11.46 13.61
CA ASP A 51 3.55 -11.36 15.07
C ASP A 51 2.31 -10.54 15.46
N ARG A 52 1.48 -11.11 16.32
CA ARG A 52 0.24 -10.48 16.78
C ARG A 52 0.45 -9.11 17.44
N LYS A 53 1.65 -8.86 17.98
CA LYS A 53 2.00 -7.59 18.61
C LYS A 53 2.06 -6.41 17.63
N ILE A 54 2.27 -6.69 16.34
CA ILE A 54 2.31 -5.64 15.31
C ILE A 54 0.97 -5.39 14.63
N LEU A 55 -0.05 -6.20 14.93
CA LEU A 55 -1.39 -6.03 14.39
C LEU A 55 -2.19 -5.04 15.26
N HIS A 56 -2.62 -3.95 14.64
CA HIS A 56 -3.35 -2.89 15.34
C HIS A 56 -4.84 -3.19 15.57
N HIS A 57 -5.39 -4.16 14.85
CA HIS A 57 -6.80 -4.52 14.96
C HIS A 57 -6.96 -6.00 15.36
N PRO A 58 -7.83 -6.33 16.34
CA PRO A 58 -7.97 -7.71 16.86
C PRO A 58 -8.44 -8.71 15.78
N ASP A 59 -9.20 -8.24 14.80
CA ASP A 59 -9.69 -9.07 13.69
C ASP A 59 -8.67 -9.23 12.56
N SER A 60 -7.57 -8.50 12.59
CA SER A 60 -6.52 -8.61 11.57
C SER A 60 -5.80 -9.95 11.68
N LYS A 61 -5.66 -10.62 10.54
CA LYS A 61 -5.00 -11.94 10.44
C LYS A 61 -3.66 -11.88 9.72
N CYS A 62 -3.46 -10.84 8.94
CA CYS A 62 -2.28 -10.64 8.10
C CYS A 62 -1.89 -9.16 8.10
N LEU A 63 -0.69 -8.89 7.62
CA LEU A 63 -0.18 -7.54 7.43
C LEU A 63 0.20 -7.35 5.96
N LEU A 64 -0.16 -6.22 5.40
CA LEU A 64 0.30 -5.76 4.09
C LEU A 64 0.96 -4.39 4.26
N GLU A 65 2.23 -4.29 3.90
CA GLU A 65 2.91 -3.01 3.68
C GLU A 65 2.97 -2.74 2.18
N PHE A 66 2.64 -1.54 1.79
CA PHE A 66 2.63 -1.10 0.41
C PHE A 66 3.37 0.23 0.26
N ASP A 67 4.38 0.22 -0.59
CA ASP A 67 5.16 1.40 -0.93
C ASP A 67 4.98 1.76 -2.40
N LEU A 68 4.63 3.00 -2.64
CA LEU A 68 4.70 3.61 -3.95
C LEU A 68 5.65 4.80 -3.88
N TYR A 69 6.84 4.60 -4.36
CA TYR A 69 7.89 5.60 -4.36
C TYR A 69 8.09 6.14 -5.76
N THR A 70 7.87 7.44 -5.96
CA THR A 70 7.96 8.05 -7.28
C THR A 70 8.43 9.50 -7.20
N CYS A 71 9.22 9.94 -8.20
CA CYS A 71 9.48 11.34 -8.45
C CYS A 71 8.46 11.96 -9.45
N GLY A 72 7.52 11.16 -9.95
CA GLY A 72 6.39 11.65 -10.72
C GLY A 72 5.30 12.24 -9.81
N THR A 73 4.46 13.08 -10.36
CA THR A 73 3.37 13.72 -9.61
C THR A 73 2.27 12.71 -9.31
N LEU A 74 1.98 12.51 -8.02
CA LEU A 74 0.79 11.81 -7.54
C LEU A 74 -0.28 12.85 -7.16
N THR A 75 -1.45 12.71 -7.75
CA THR A 75 -2.63 13.48 -7.36
C THR A 75 -3.46 12.70 -6.34
N HIS A 76 -4.33 13.36 -5.58
CA HIS A 76 -5.28 12.69 -4.68
C HIS A 76 -6.09 11.61 -5.41
N ARG A 77 -6.50 11.86 -6.66
CA ARG A 77 -7.18 10.87 -7.50
C ARG A 77 -6.33 9.63 -7.82
N HIS A 78 -5.02 9.77 -7.93
CA HIS A 78 -4.13 8.61 -8.08
C HIS A 78 -4.08 7.80 -6.79
N ILE A 79 -4.01 8.46 -5.64
CA ILE A 79 -4.01 7.82 -4.32
C ILE A 79 -5.33 7.07 -4.09
N GLU A 80 -6.45 7.70 -4.36
CA GLU A 80 -7.79 7.08 -4.33
C GLU A 80 -7.83 5.77 -5.12
N ARG A 81 -7.35 5.79 -6.36
CA ARG A 81 -7.30 4.58 -7.21
C ARG A 81 -6.41 3.49 -6.63
N VAL A 82 -5.25 3.84 -6.08
CA VAL A 82 -4.39 2.88 -5.39
C VAL A 82 -5.13 2.25 -4.21
N LEU A 83 -5.77 3.05 -3.38
CA LEU A 83 -6.54 2.58 -2.23
C LEU A 83 -7.69 1.66 -2.66
N HIS A 84 -8.40 1.97 -3.75
CA HIS A 84 -9.42 1.08 -4.30
C HIS A 84 -8.85 -0.30 -4.70
N HIS A 85 -7.63 -0.36 -5.22
CA HIS A 85 -6.99 -1.65 -5.50
C HIS A 85 -6.68 -2.45 -4.24
N LEU A 86 -6.46 -1.80 -3.11
CA LEU A 86 -6.17 -2.46 -1.84
C LEU A 86 -7.42 -3.06 -1.17
N THR A 87 -8.64 -2.66 -1.58
CA THR A 87 -9.91 -3.22 -1.05
C THR A 87 -9.99 -4.73 -1.20
N GLN A 88 -9.37 -5.30 -2.25
CA GLN A 88 -9.39 -6.74 -2.50
C GLN A 88 -8.78 -7.59 -1.36
N PHE A 89 -7.98 -6.98 -0.49
CA PHE A 89 -7.41 -7.65 0.68
C PHE A 89 -8.32 -7.63 1.90
N GLY A 90 -9.50 -6.99 1.81
CA GLY A 90 -10.44 -6.88 2.91
C GLY A 90 -9.82 -6.22 4.15
N PRO A 91 -9.23 -5.00 4.03
CA PRO A 91 -8.55 -4.37 5.15
C PRO A 91 -9.51 -4.14 6.32
N THR A 92 -8.97 -4.25 7.54
CA THR A 92 -9.67 -3.96 8.79
C THR A 92 -9.15 -2.70 9.44
N HIS A 93 -7.90 -2.37 9.16
CA HIS A 93 -7.20 -1.17 9.60
C HIS A 93 -6.19 -0.74 8.55
N LEU A 94 -5.95 0.56 8.44
CA LEU A 94 -4.94 1.11 7.53
C LEU A 94 -4.30 2.35 8.13
N ASN A 95 -2.98 2.43 7.99
CA ASN A 95 -2.20 3.64 8.18
C ASN A 95 -1.70 4.12 6.82
N LEU A 96 -2.02 5.34 6.45
CA LEU A 96 -1.54 5.99 5.24
C LEU A 96 -0.62 7.14 5.60
N THR A 97 0.57 7.16 5.01
CA THR A 97 1.49 8.30 5.10
C THR A 97 1.85 8.75 3.70
N LEU A 98 1.61 10.02 3.41
CA LEU A 98 2.06 10.69 2.19
C LEU A 98 3.30 11.53 2.50
N LEU A 99 4.38 11.25 1.76
CA LEU A 99 5.65 11.94 1.91
C LEU A 99 5.89 12.86 0.73
N ASN A 100 6.28 14.09 1.01
CA ASN A 100 6.86 14.98 0.03
C ASN A 100 8.34 14.62 -0.16
N ARG A 101 8.72 14.29 -1.38
CA ARG A 101 10.11 13.91 -1.75
C ARG A 101 11.00 15.09 -2.16
N ASN A 102 10.62 16.28 -1.84
CA ASN A 102 11.51 17.43 -1.96
C ASN A 102 12.77 17.21 -1.10
N LEU A 103 13.64 18.16 -1.05
CA LEU A 103 14.98 18.03 -0.41
C LEU A 103 15.00 17.44 1.01
N SER A 104 13.89 17.39 1.73
CA SER A 104 13.84 17.04 3.16
C SER A 104 12.87 15.91 3.54
N LEU A 105 12.23 15.21 2.63
CA LEU A 105 11.29 14.11 2.94
C LEU A 105 10.31 14.47 4.07
N THR A 106 9.53 15.51 3.88
CA THR A 106 8.53 15.92 4.87
C THR A 106 7.26 15.09 4.75
N ILE A 107 6.57 14.90 5.88
CA ILE A 107 5.24 14.28 5.88
C ILE A 107 4.23 15.34 5.43
N ASP A 108 3.55 15.09 4.31
CA ASP A 108 2.47 15.94 3.83
C ASP A 108 1.15 15.61 4.50
N GLN A 109 0.88 14.32 4.69
CA GLN A 109 -0.37 13.86 5.26
C GLN A 109 -0.17 12.51 5.95
N GLN A 110 -0.83 12.33 7.09
CA GLN A 110 -1.05 11.04 7.73
C GLN A 110 -2.53 10.83 7.97
N SER A 111 -3.01 9.64 7.71
CA SER A 111 -4.40 9.25 7.94
C SER A 111 -4.47 7.79 8.38
N THR A 112 -5.39 7.52 9.28
CA THR A 112 -5.73 6.17 9.71
C THR A 112 -7.16 5.86 9.31
N TRP A 113 -7.44 4.61 9.07
CA TRP A 113 -8.78 4.10 8.88
C TRP A 113 -8.98 2.84 9.70
N ASP A 114 -10.14 2.71 10.30
CA ASP A 114 -10.60 1.52 11.00
C ASP A 114 -12.02 1.16 10.52
N LYS A 115 -12.23 -0.12 10.20
CA LYS A 115 -13.50 -0.61 9.66
C LYS A 115 -14.69 -0.42 10.61
N THR A 116 -14.44 -0.25 11.92
CA THR A 116 -15.48 -0.05 12.92
C THR A 116 -15.96 1.39 13.01
N GLU A 117 -15.16 2.33 12.49
CA GLU A 117 -15.45 3.77 12.57
C GLU A 117 -16.16 4.29 11.31
N MET A 118 -15.73 3.83 10.14
CA MET A 118 -16.21 4.34 8.85
C MET A 118 -16.11 3.30 7.74
N GLY A 119 -17.03 3.35 6.77
CA GLY A 119 -16.94 2.56 5.54
C GLY A 119 -15.68 2.87 4.74
N TRP A 120 -15.07 1.85 4.15
CA TRP A 120 -13.85 2.00 3.36
C TRP A 120 -14.01 2.98 2.18
N VAL A 121 -15.14 2.89 1.47
CA VAL A 121 -15.41 3.77 0.32
C VAL A 121 -15.55 5.22 0.76
N ASP A 122 -16.31 5.46 1.82
CA ASP A 122 -16.54 6.81 2.36
C ASP A 122 -15.22 7.45 2.83
N TRP A 123 -14.33 6.64 3.42
CA TRP A 123 -13.02 7.11 3.83
C TRP A 123 -12.13 7.47 2.63
N ILE A 124 -12.10 6.63 1.58
CA ILE A 124 -11.31 6.90 0.36
C ILE A 124 -11.79 8.19 -0.32
N GLU A 125 -13.09 8.44 -0.40
CA GLU A 125 -13.64 9.62 -1.05
C GLU A 125 -13.20 10.94 -0.40
N GLN A 126 -12.75 10.91 0.85
CA GLN A 126 -12.17 12.07 1.51
C GLN A 126 -10.86 12.54 0.84
N PHE A 127 -10.14 11.66 0.15
CA PHE A 127 -8.93 12.00 -0.59
C PHE A 127 -9.21 12.57 -1.99
N ALA A 128 -10.44 12.44 -2.49
CA ALA A 128 -10.84 12.96 -3.79
C ALA A 128 -11.25 14.44 -3.76
N LYS A 129 -11.46 14.98 -2.57
CA LYS A 129 -11.88 16.37 -2.33
C LYS A 129 -10.68 17.27 -2.05
#